data_f6583eb0881c91ab7e3c8063268ccfd7
#
_entry.id   f6583eb0881c91ab7e3c8063268ccfd7
#
_cell.length_a   1.000
_cell.length_b   1.000
_cell.length_c   1.000
_cell.angle_alpha   90.00
_cell.angle_beta   90.00
_cell.angle_gamma   90.00
#
_symmetry.space_group_name_H-M   'P 1'
#
loop_
_entity.id
_entity.type
_entity.pdbx_description
1 polymer ?
#
loop_
_entity_poly.entity_id
_entity_poly.type
_entity_poly.pdbx_seq_one_letter_code
_entity_poly.pdbx_strand_id
1 'polypeptide(L)' 'MISYEPLWKTMEQKGITTYALINKHGINPRTIHNLKHNKSITMFTLEKLCLILGCQADEIVRFLPENE' A
#
# COMPACT_ATOMS: atom_id res chain seq x y z
N MET A 1 12.33 2.47 9.41
CA MET A 1 11.98 1.31 8.58
C MET A 1 10.58 1.48 8.04
N ILE A 2 10.36 1.03 6.81
CA ILE A 2 9.07 1.19 6.14
C ILE A 2 8.11 0.11 6.62
N SER A 3 6.86 0.49 6.86
CA SER A 3 5.79 -0.46 7.18
C SER A 3 4.53 -0.08 6.41
N TYR A 4 3.93 -1.04 5.74
CA TYR A 4 2.66 -0.84 5.05
C TYR A 4 1.49 -1.40 5.84
N GLU A 5 1.67 -1.57 7.15
CA GLU A 5 0.58 -2.04 7.98
C GLU A 5 -0.68 -1.18 7.84
N PRO A 6 -0.58 0.16 7.78
CA PRO A 6 -1.80 0.97 7.58
C PRO A 6 -2.54 0.62 6.30
N LEU A 7 -1.80 0.28 5.23
CA LEU A 7 -2.42 -0.08 3.96
C LEU A 7 -3.37 -1.26 4.12
N TRP A 8 -2.92 -2.31 4.82
CA TRP A 8 -3.75 -3.51 4.97
C TRP A 8 -5.02 -3.21 5.75
N LYS A 9 -4.92 -2.38 6.78
CA LYS A 9 -6.09 -1.97 7.56
C LYS A 9 -7.04 -1.12 6.72
N THR A 10 -6.50 -0.20 5.92
CA THR A 10 -7.32 0.66 5.07
C THR A 10 -8.04 -0.18 4.02
N MET A 11 -7.34 -1.14 3.41
CA MET A 11 -7.95 -2.03 2.43
C MET A 11 -9.09 -2.83 3.04
N GLU A 12 -8.89 -3.34 4.25
CA GLU A 12 -9.93 -4.09 4.94
C GLU A 12 -11.15 -3.23 5.19
N GLN A 13 -10.92 -2.00 5.67
CA GLN A 13 -12.02 -1.07 5.94
C GLN A 13 -12.80 -0.71 4.69
N LYS A 14 -12.11 -0.62 3.56
CA LYS A 14 -12.73 -0.26 2.28
C LYS A 14 -13.26 -1.45 1.52
N GLY A 15 -13.00 -2.66 2.00
CA GLY A 15 -13.42 -3.88 1.31
C GLY A 15 -12.70 -4.12 -0.01
N ILE A 16 -11.46 -3.66 -0.12
CA ILE A 16 -10.67 -3.81 -1.34
C ILE A 16 -9.57 -4.84 -1.09
N THR A 17 -9.50 -5.86 -1.96
CA THR A 17 -8.52 -6.94 -1.84
C THR A 17 -7.33 -6.70 -2.76
N THR A 18 -6.24 -7.44 -2.52
CA THR A 18 -5.10 -7.39 -3.44
C THR A 18 -5.50 -7.87 -4.83
N TYR A 19 -6.40 -8.85 -4.90
CA TYR A 19 -6.93 -9.30 -6.18
C TYR A 19 -7.57 -8.13 -6.95
N ALA A 20 -8.37 -7.33 -6.26
CA ALA A 20 -9.00 -6.17 -6.89
C ALA A 20 -7.97 -5.13 -7.32
N LEU A 21 -6.94 -4.90 -6.52
CA LEU A 21 -5.88 -3.97 -6.90
C LEU A 21 -5.22 -4.39 -8.20
N ILE A 22 -4.95 -5.68 -8.35
CA ILE A 22 -4.29 -6.19 -9.56
C ILE A 22 -5.26 -6.18 -10.75
N ASN A 23 -6.44 -6.75 -10.57
CA ASN A 23 -7.33 -7.05 -11.70
C ASN A 23 -8.26 -5.92 -12.08
N LYS A 24 -8.65 -5.07 -11.12
CA LYS A 24 -9.54 -3.94 -11.42
C LYS A 24 -8.78 -2.65 -11.60
N HIS A 25 -7.66 -2.49 -10.88
CA HIS A 25 -6.96 -1.20 -10.85
C HIS A 25 -5.59 -1.26 -11.52
N GLY A 26 -5.20 -2.43 -12.02
CA GLY A 26 -3.97 -2.54 -12.80
C GLY A 26 -2.68 -2.41 -12.02
N ILE A 27 -2.72 -2.67 -10.73
CA ILE A 27 -1.50 -2.64 -9.92
C ILE A 27 -0.66 -3.88 -10.29
N ASN A 28 0.62 -3.64 -10.55
CA ASN A 28 1.53 -4.71 -10.92
C ASN A 28 1.70 -5.70 -9.76
N PRO A 29 1.63 -7.03 -10.02
CA PRO A 29 1.85 -8.01 -8.95
C PRO A 29 3.19 -7.84 -8.22
N ARG A 30 4.23 -7.37 -8.91
CA ARG A 30 5.51 -7.10 -8.24
C ARG A 30 5.35 -6.00 -7.20
N THR A 31 4.51 -5.01 -7.47
CA THR A 31 4.22 -3.97 -6.49
C THR A 31 3.57 -4.55 -5.25
N ILE A 32 2.63 -5.48 -5.43
CA ILE A 32 1.99 -6.15 -4.30
C ILE A 32 3.03 -6.91 -3.48
N HIS A 33 3.95 -7.59 -4.17
CA HIS A 33 5.04 -8.30 -3.49
C HIS A 33 5.88 -7.32 -2.64
N ASN A 34 6.23 -6.17 -3.21
CA ASN A 34 7.01 -5.17 -2.48
C ASN A 34 6.26 -4.66 -1.26
N LEU A 35 4.95 -4.44 -1.40
CA LEU A 35 4.14 -3.99 -0.28
C LEU A 35 4.10 -5.03 0.84
N LYS A 36 3.98 -6.31 0.49
CA LYS A 36 3.93 -7.37 1.48
C LYS A 36 5.26 -7.56 2.21
N HIS A 37 6.35 -7.16 1.59
CA HIS A 37 7.68 -7.31 2.17
C HIS A 37 8.28 -6.00 2.64
N ASN A 38 7.47 -4.95 2.74
CA ASN A 38 7.87 -3.64 3.24
C ASN A 38 9.03 -3.05 2.45
N LYS A 39 9.04 -3.30 1.13
CA LYS A 39 10.03 -2.72 0.23
C LYS A 39 9.50 -1.42 -0.34
N SER A 40 10.39 -0.56 -0.81
CA SER A 40 9.96 0.75 -1.28
C SER A 40 9.15 0.64 -2.57
N ILE A 41 8.30 1.64 -2.78
CA ILE A 41 7.53 1.81 -4.01
C ILE A 41 7.76 3.24 -4.47
N THR A 42 7.41 3.51 -5.73
CA THR A 42 7.55 4.88 -6.24
C THR A 42 6.46 5.77 -5.68
N MET A 43 6.70 7.08 -5.72
CA MET A 43 5.68 8.04 -5.32
C MET A 43 4.46 7.98 -6.23
N PHE A 44 4.67 7.67 -7.53
CA PHE A 44 3.54 7.49 -8.43
C PHE A 44 2.65 6.33 -8.00
N THR A 45 3.26 5.23 -7.57
CA THR A 45 2.50 4.08 -7.10
C THR A 45 1.76 4.42 -5.80
N LEU A 46 2.42 5.14 -4.90
CA LEU A 46 1.79 5.59 -3.67
C LEU A 46 0.58 6.46 -3.97
N GLU A 47 0.72 7.42 -4.88
CA GLU A 47 -0.37 8.29 -5.29
C GLU A 47 -1.53 7.47 -5.85
N LYS A 48 -1.22 6.50 -6.70
CA LYS A 48 -2.26 5.66 -7.29
C LYS A 48 -3.03 4.89 -6.22
N LEU A 49 -2.33 4.34 -5.24
CA LEU A 49 -2.98 3.64 -4.14
C LEU A 49 -3.89 4.58 -3.35
N CYS A 50 -3.43 5.80 -3.09
CA CYS A 50 -4.25 6.79 -2.40
C CYS A 50 -5.53 7.09 -3.17
N LEU A 51 -5.43 7.23 -4.49
CA LEU A 51 -6.59 7.50 -5.33
C LEU A 51 -7.57 6.33 -5.34
N ILE A 52 -7.04 5.11 -5.46
CA ILE A 52 -7.88 3.91 -5.48
C ILE A 52 -8.63 3.76 -4.17
N LEU A 53 -7.94 3.98 -3.05
CA LEU A 53 -8.52 3.76 -1.73
C LEU A 53 -9.22 4.99 -1.16
N GLY A 54 -9.08 6.15 -1.82
CA GLY A 54 -9.69 7.38 -1.34
C GLY A 54 -9.11 7.82 -0.01
N CYS A 55 -7.79 7.75 0.14
CA CYS A 55 -7.14 8.06 1.41
C CYS A 55 -5.86 8.85 1.19
N GLN A 56 -5.20 9.21 2.26
CA GLN A 56 -3.94 9.92 2.23
C GLN A 56 -2.77 8.95 2.48
N ALA A 57 -1.56 9.42 2.26
CA ALA A 57 -0.37 8.58 2.34
C ALA A 57 -0.19 7.95 3.74
N ASP A 58 -0.59 8.68 4.78
CA ASP A 58 -0.44 8.15 6.14
C ASP A 58 -1.35 6.97 6.42
N GLU A 59 -2.33 6.74 5.57
CA GLU A 59 -3.19 5.56 5.66
C GLU A 59 -2.68 4.41 4.80
N ILE A 60 -1.52 4.59 4.17
CA ILE A 60 -0.88 3.58 3.34
C ILE A 60 0.43 3.12 3.98
N VAL A 61 1.27 4.06 4.39
CA VAL A 61 2.64 3.78 4.81
C VAL A 61 2.96 4.51 6.09
N ARG A 62 3.81 3.90 6.89
CA ARG A 62 4.31 4.46 8.14
C ARG A 62 5.80 4.17 8.23
N PHE A 63 6.54 5.09 8.83
CA PHE A 63 7.95 4.88 9.09
C PHE A 63 8.12 4.57 10.56
N LEU A 64 8.68 3.39 10.86
CA LEU A 64 8.92 2.98 12.21
C LEU A 64 10.34 3.36 12.62
N PRO A 65 10.54 3.75 13.90
CA PRO A 65 11.90 4.03 14.34
C PRO A 65 12.73 2.75 14.28
N GLU A 66 14.01 2.91 13.93
CA GLU A 66 14.91 1.77 13.93
C GLU A 66 15.41 1.54 15.33
N ASN A 67 15.53 0.26 15.68
CA ASN A 67 16.05 -0.09 16.99
C ASN A 67 17.56 -0.01 17.00
N GLU A 68 18.07 0.48 18.10
CA GLU A 68 19.52 0.48 18.34
C GLU A 68 20.00 -0.87 18.74
#